data_9163e85e8905b876e500c794510604ba
#
_entry.id   9163e85e8905b876e500c794510604ba
#
_cell.length_a   1.000
_cell.length_b   1.000
_cell.length_c   1.000
_cell.angle_alpha   90.00
_cell.angle_beta   90.00
_cell.angle_gamma   90.00
#
_symmetry.space_group_name_H-M   'P 1'
#
loop_
_entity.id
_entity.type
_entity.pdbx_description
1 polymer ?
#
loop_
_entity_poly.entity_id
_entity_poly.type
_entity_poly.pdbx_seq_one_letter_code
_entity_poly.pdbx_strand_id
1 'polypeptide(L)'
;PQQLTDLIKSLNGYKHELLYYGPMELNQFTAAIDKCHKTPKTLNNVPKGKPYTKQLTQKNEILIAPYKAKNIYMTQYHNSGKQYDPKNAPLNTMFNEYFGGGMNTVVFQELREARGLAYSAWAGYYTPEKKNEPEYFCTNIISQNDKMMDCVRTFNSIMDTIPQSEKAFEIAKQAVIKRLEAQRTTKTSIIYAYLNAQKLGIDYDINKVIYEALPKITLQDLVKFTNENIAHKPFRYIILGDEKELDMKALEKIGPVKRVTTEEIFGY
;
A
#
# COMPACT_ATOMS: atom_id res chain seq x y z
N PRO A 1 -17.95 20.25 19.06
CA PRO A 1 -18.84 19.08 19.18
C PRO A 1 -20.15 19.25 18.39
N GLN A 2 -20.82 20.43 18.47
CA GLN A 2 -22.11 20.66 17.79
C GLN A 2 -22.00 20.49 16.28
N GLN A 3 -20.99 21.08 15.63
CA GLN A 3 -20.75 20.94 14.19
C GLN A 3 -20.63 19.48 13.74
N LEU A 4 -19.96 18.64 14.54
CA LEU A 4 -19.83 17.20 14.23
C LEU A 4 -21.18 16.49 14.37
N THR A 5 -21.96 16.83 15.40
CA THR A 5 -23.30 16.29 15.61
C THR A 5 -24.23 16.65 14.43
N ASP A 6 -24.19 17.91 14.00
CA ASP A 6 -24.99 18.38 12.87
C ASP A 6 -24.58 17.73 11.56
N LEU A 7 -23.28 17.55 11.34
CA LEU A 7 -22.75 16.81 10.19
C LEU A 7 -23.28 15.36 10.18
N ILE A 8 -23.17 14.63 11.29
CA ILE A 8 -23.63 13.24 11.40
C ILE A 8 -25.13 13.16 11.11
N LYS A 9 -25.95 14.05 11.67
CA LYS A 9 -27.39 14.10 11.41
C LYS A 9 -27.71 14.40 9.94
N SER A 10 -26.89 15.22 9.28
CA SER A 10 -27.09 15.58 7.88
C SER A 10 -26.83 14.43 6.90
N LEU A 11 -26.02 13.41 7.30
CA LEU A 11 -25.67 12.28 6.43
C LEU A 11 -26.90 11.53 5.92
N ASN A 12 -27.96 11.47 6.72
CA ASN A 12 -29.22 10.83 6.33
C ASN A 12 -29.94 11.52 5.14
N GLY A 13 -29.55 12.75 4.84
CA GLY A 13 -30.06 13.51 3.69
C GLY A 13 -29.36 13.26 2.36
N TYR A 14 -28.32 12.45 2.33
CA TYR A 14 -27.56 12.12 1.12
C TYR A 14 -27.93 10.74 0.58
N LYS A 15 -27.72 10.52 -0.72
CA LYS A 15 -27.82 9.19 -1.33
C LYS A 15 -26.85 8.25 -0.65
N HIS A 16 -27.34 7.12 -0.20
CA HIS A 16 -26.56 6.10 0.50
C HIS A 16 -27.09 4.70 0.19
N GLU A 17 -26.31 3.69 0.50
CA GLU A 17 -26.66 2.29 0.33
C GLU A 17 -26.68 1.60 1.70
N LEU A 18 -27.62 0.71 1.91
CA LEU A 18 -27.72 -0.15 3.07
C LEU A 18 -27.34 -1.57 2.66
N LEU A 19 -26.27 -2.07 3.26
CA LEU A 19 -25.75 -3.40 2.98
C LEU A 19 -26.02 -4.30 4.19
N TYR A 20 -26.64 -5.42 3.94
CA TYR A 20 -26.98 -6.38 4.97
C TYR A 20 -26.45 -7.77 4.62
N TYR A 21 -25.85 -8.41 5.60
CA TYR A 21 -25.52 -9.82 5.60
C TYR A 21 -25.97 -10.45 6.92
N GLY A 22 -26.94 -11.33 6.87
CA GLY A 22 -27.55 -11.93 8.06
C GLY A 22 -28.68 -12.90 7.72
N PRO A 23 -29.38 -13.45 8.73
CA PRO A 23 -30.39 -14.48 8.56
C PRO A 23 -31.76 -14.00 8.12
N MET A 24 -32.00 -12.67 8.10
CA MET A 24 -33.30 -12.14 7.68
C MET A 24 -33.45 -12.20 6.17
N GLU A 25 -34.62 -12.59 5.71
CA GLU A 25 -35.01 -12.43 4.31
C GLU A 25 -35.14 -10.94 3.92
N LEU A 26 -34.96 -10.65 2.63
CA LEU A 26 -34.95 -9.27 2.12
C LEU A 26 -36.18 -8.46 2.54
N ASN A 27 -37.39 -9.05 2.45
CA ASN A 27 -38.64 -8.42 2.82
C ASN A 27 -38.71 -8.10 4.33
N GLN A 28 -38.21 -8.96 5.19
CA GLN A 28 -38.13 -8.74 6.63
C GLN A 28 -37.15 -7.62 6.96
N PHE A 29 -35.99 -7.63 6.31
CA PHE A 29 -34.99 -6.58 6.45
C PHE A 29 -35.54 -5.23 6.00
N THR A 30 -36.16 -5.15 4.81
CA THR A 30 -36.74 -3.92 4.29
C THR A 30 -37.82 -3.38 5.23
N ALA A 31 -38.74 -4.24 5.72
CA ALA A 31 -39.75 -3.84 6.67
C ALA A 31 -39.21 -3.32 8.01
N ALA A 32 -38.06 -3.90 8.46
CA ALA A 32 -37.38 -3.42 9.66
C ALA A 32 -36.72 -2.04 9.43
N ILE A 33 -36.07 -1.86 8.29
CA ILE A 33 -35.44 -0.57 7.91
C ILE A 33 -36.51 0.52 7.75
N ASP A 34 -37.65 0.26 7.10
CA ASP A 34 -38.73 1.22 6.91
C ASP A 34 -39.29 1.77 8.21
N LYS A 35 -39.20 1.01 9.30
CA LYS A 35 -39.60 1.46 10.63
C LYS A 35 -38.65 2.45 11.28
N CYS A 36 -37.34 2.24 11.14
CA CYS A 36 -36.32 2.97 11.88
C CYS A 36 -35.49 3.96 11.05
N HIS A 37 -35.33 3.73 9.75
CA HIS A 37 -34.55 4.56 8.86
C HIS A 37 -35.39 5.52 8.05
N LYS A 38 -35.62 6.70 8.61
CA LYS A 38 -36.41 7.75 7.98
C LYS A 38 -35.53 8.72 7.21
N THR A 39 -35.71 8.79 5.91
CA THR A 39 -34.99 9.70 5.02
C THR A 39 -35.92 10.77 4.45
N PRO A 40 -35.41 11.94 4.04
CA PRO A 40 -36.11 12.90 3.26
C PRO A 40 -36.63 12.28 1.95
N LYS A 41 -37.78 12.80 1.42
CA LYS A 41 -38.34 12.35 0.12
C LYS A 41 -37.32 12.49 -1.03
N THR A 42 -36.50 13.53 -0.99
CA THR A 42 -35.47 13.79 -1.98
C THR A 42 -34.11 13.75 -1.28
N LEU A 43 -33.22 12.86 -1.75
CA LEU A 43 -31.86 12.75 -1.25
C LEU A 43 -30.88 13.56 -2.10
N ASN A 44 -29.99 14.27 -1.44
CA ASN A 44 -28.90 15.00 -2.06
C ASN A 44 -27.88 14.04 -2.69
N ASN A 45 -27.22 14.46 -3.75
CA ASN A 45 -26.05 13.74 -4.25
C ASN A 45 -24.91 13.86 -3.26
N VAL A 46 -24.15 12.78 -3.09
CA VAL A 46 -22.92 12.81 -2.28
C VAL A 46 -21.96 13.83 -2.91
N PRO A 47 -21.39 14.76 -2.13
CA PRO A 47 -20.42 15.72 -2.63
C PRO A 47 -19.22 14.99 -3.27
N LYS A 48 -18.76 15.50 -4.40
CA LYS A 48 -17.54 14.97 -5.01
C LYS A 48 -16.35 15.23 -4.10
N GLY A 49 -15.64 14.17 -3.72
CA GLY A 49 -14.37 14.31 -3.03
C GLY A 49 -13.32 15.01 -3.91
N LYS A 50 -12.29 15.58 -3.29
CA LYS A 50 -11.11 16.03 -4.03
C LYS A 50 -10.34 14.79 -4.48
N PRO A 51 -10.28 14.47 -5.79
CA PRO A 51 -9.44 13.38 -6.25
C PRO A 51 -7.98 13.82 -6.13
N TYR A 52 -7.13 12.93 -5.63
CA TYR A 52 -5.69 13.10 -5.83
C TYR A 52 -5.19 12.00 -6.75
N THR A 53 -4.28 12.39 -7.63
CA THR A 53 -3.72 11.46 -8.61
C THR A 53 -2.39 10.95 -8.10
N LYS A 54 -2.21 9.63 -8.13
CA LYS A 54 -0.91 9.01 -7.85
C LYS A 54 0.08 9.47 -8.90
N GLN A 55 1.10 10.21 -8.47
CA GLN A 55 2.08 10.83 -9.37
C GLN A 55 2.96 9.78 -10.05
N LEU A 56 3.20 9.93 -11.35
CA LEU A 56 4.16 9.11 -12.09
C LEU A 56 5.59 9.43 -11.63
N THR A 57 6.45 8.41 -11.64
CA THR A 57 7.87 8.55 -11.33
C THR A 57 8.70 8.36 -12.60
N GLN A 58 9.06 9.46 -13.25
CA GLN A 58 9.79 9.46 -14.52
C GLN A 58 11.31 9.59 -14.35
N LYS A 59 11.75 10.15 -13.23
CA LYS A 59 13.16 10.35 -12.87
C LYS A 59 13.33 10.30 -11.37
N ASN A 60 14.57 10.15 -10.92
CA ASN A 60 14.88 10.29 -9.51
C ASN A 60 14.62 11.73 -9.04
N GLU A 61 14.02 11.87 -7.88
CA GLU A 61 13.69 13.15 -7.26
C GLU A 61 13.74 13.00 -5.74
N ILE A 62 14.31 13.99 -5.06
CA ILE A 62 14.38 14.02 -3.60
C ILE A 62 13.43 15.10 -3.10
N LEU A 63 12.46 14.73 -2.28
CA LEU A 63 11.57 15.65 -1.57
C LEU A 63 11.96 15.63 -0.09
N ILE A 64 12.31 16.77 0.48
CA ILE A 64 12.67 16.90 1.88
C ILE A 64 11.65 17.78 2.58
N ALA A 65 10.98 17.23 3.59
CA ALA A 65 10.20 17.98 4.56
C ALA A 65 11.05 18.14 5.82
N PRO A 66 11.39 19.38 6.23
CA PRO A 66 12.22 19.63 7.39
C PRO A 66 11.55 19.13 8.67
N TYR A 67 12.24 18.30 9.43
CA TYR A 67 11.74 17.79 10.72
C TYR A 67 12.89 17.55 11.68
N LYS A 68 12.88 18.26 12.79
CA LYS A 68 13.95 18.21 13.76
C LYS A 68 13.77 16.99 14.69
N ALA A 69 14.36 15.86 14.31
CA ALA A 69 14.33 14.62 15.07
C ALA A 69 15.66 13.85 14.94
N LYS A 70 15.91 12.94 15.90
CA LYS A 70 17.08 12.05 15.89
C LYS A 70 17.00 10.98 14.81
N ASN A 71 15.79 10.63 14.37
CA ASN A 71 15.55 9.65 13.33
C ASN A 71 15.00 10.33 12.09
N ILE A 72 15.36 9.80 10.93
CA ILE A 72 14.71 10.10 9.67
C ILE A 72 13.58 9.12 9.39
N TYR A 73 12.60 9.60 8.66
CA TYR A 73 11.56 8.80 8.01
C TYR A 73 11.75 8.97 6.52
N MET A 74 12.00 7.89 5.82
CA MET A 74 12.20 7.94 4.37
C MET A 74 11.32 6.92 3.67
N THR A 75 10.72 7.36 2.58
CA THR A 75 9.96 6.55 1.65
C THR A 75 10.56 6.67 0.27
N GLN A 76 10.80 5.53 -0.41
CA GLN A 76 11.06 5.50 -1.84
C GLN A 76 9.77 5.09 -2.54
N TYR A 77 9.35 5.86 -3.52
CA TYR A 77 8.11 5.64 -4.25
C TYR A 77 8.38 5.52 -5.74
N HIS A 78 7.81 4.50 -6.38
CA HIS A 78 7.84 4.32 -7.82
C HIS A 78 6.45 4.01 -8.35
N ASN A 79 6.04 4.73 -9.38
CA ASN A 79 4.82 4.52 -10.13
C ASN A 79 5.09 4.69 -11.62
N SER A 80 5.04 3.60 -12.37
CA SER A 80 5.22 3.59 -13.82
C SER A 80 3.95 3.94 -14.60
N GLY A 81 2.81 4.06 -13.94
CA GLY A 81 1.49 4.18 -14.60
C GLY A 81 0.87 2.84 -15.01
N LYS A 82 1.51 1.72 -14.65
CA LYS A 82 0.99 0.38 -14.93
C LYS A 82 -0.37 0.21 -14.26
N GLN A 83 -1.38 -0.06 -15.08
CA GLN A 83 -2.74 -0.28 -14.61
C GLN A 83 -2.86 -1.61 -13.87
N TYR A 84 -3.78 -1.64 -12.92
CA TYR A 84 -4.09 -2.85 -12.17
C TYR A 84 -4.58 -3.98 -13.09
N ASP A 85 -3.97 -5.15 -12.94
CA ASP A 85 -4.42 -6.41 -13.53
C ASP A 85 -4.56 -7.47 -12.43
N PRO A 86 -5.79 -7.95 -12.15
CA PRO A 86 -6.03 -8.99 -11.13
C PRO A 86 -5.23 -10.27 -11.35
N LYS A 87 -4.82 -10.56 -12.58
CA LYS A 87 -3.99 -11.73 -12.90
C LYS A 87 -2.61 -11.67 -12.24
N ASN A 88 -2.12 -10.47 -11.91
CA ASN A 88 -0.85 -10.27 -11.22
C ASN A 88 -0.98 -10.42 -9.70
N ALA A 89 -2.18 -10.50 -9.13
CA ALA A 89 -2.38 -10.56 -7.69
C ALA A 89 -1.62 -11.69 -6.99
N PRO A 90 -1.54 -12.92 -7.54
CA PRO A 90 -0.75 -13.98 -6.93
C PRO A 90 0.73 -13.63 -6.82
N LEU A 91 1.30 -13.05 -7.88
CA LEU A 91 2.72 -12.68 -7.94
C LEU A 91 3.02 -11.47 -7.04
N ASN A 92 2.14 -10.46 -7.04
CA ASN A 92 2.22 -9.32 -6.13
C ASN A 92 2.18 -9.76 -4.66
N THR A 93 1.28 -10.70 -4.33
CA THR A 93 1.15 -11.26 -2.97
C THR A 93 2.43 -12.00 -2.57
N MET A 94 2.96 -12.84 -3.47
CA MET A 94 4.16 -13.62 -3.21
C MET A 94 5.39 -12.72 -3.07
N PHE A 95 5.52 -11.69 -3.93
CA PHE A 95 6.58 -10.70 -3.84
C PHE A 95 6.55 -9.98 -2.48
N ASN A 96 5.40 -9.50 -2.05
CA ASN A 96 5.27 -8.80 -0.77
C ASN A 96 5.61 -9.69 0.42
N GLU A 97 5.26 -10.97 0.39
CA GLU A 97 5.58 -11.93 1.45
C GLU A 97 7.07 -12.28 1.49
N TYR A 98 7.71 -12.38 0.33
CA TYR A 98 9.14 -12.71 0.23
C TYR A 98 10.03 -11.50 0.50
N PHE A 99 9.72 -10.35 -0.15
CA PHE A 99 10.57 -9.16 -0.13
C PHE A 99 10.22 -8.19 1.00
N GLY A 100 8.94 -8.02 1.31
CA GLY A 100 8.29 -6.88 1.95
C GLY A 100 8.61 -6.55 3.41
N GLY A 101 7.72 -6.84 4.34
CA GLY A 101 7.71 -6.21 5.66
C GLY A 101 7.66 -7.15 6.87
N GLY A 102 7.64 -8.47 6.69
CA GLY A 102 7.68 -9.43 7.80
C GLY A 102 9.10 -9.72 8.28
N MET A 103 9.25 -10.33 9.44
CA MET A 103 10.57 -10.63 10.03
C MET A 103 11.44 -11.57 9.18
N ASN A 104 10.83 -12.40 8.34
CA ASN A 104 11.53 -13.34 7.47
C ASN A 104 11.77 -12.80 6.05
N THR A 105 11.42 -11.55 5.78
CA THR A 105 11.54 -10.96 4.44
C THR A 105 12.94 -10.46 4.16
N VAL A 106 13.28 -10.34 2.86
CA VAL A 106 14.58 -9.82 2.40
C VAL A 106 14.90 -8.46 3.03
N VAL A 107 13.93 -7.53 3.01
CA VAL A 107 14.11 -6.17 3.55
C VAL A 107 14.46 -6.19 5.04
N PHE A 108 13.74 -6.96 5.83
CA PHE A 108 13.98 -7.04 7.27
C PHE A 108 15.35 -7.67 7.57
N GLN A 109 15.67 -8.78 6.91
CA GLN A 109 16.92 -9.49 7.12
C GLN A 109 18.13 -8.65 6.70
N GLU A 110 18.05 -7.96 5.56
CA GLU A 110 19.19 -7.19 5.04
C GLU A 110 19.41 -5.86 5.74
N LEU A 111 18.35 -5.12 6.09
CA LEU A 111 18.51 -3.80 6.69
C LEU A 111 18.56 -3.83 8.21
N ARG A 112 17.78 -4.68 8.84
CA ARG A 112 17.70 -4.71 10.30
C ARG A 112 18.61 -5.74 10.92
N GLU A 113 18.46 -7.02 10.55
CA GLU A 113 19.17 -8.12 11.22
C GLU A 113 20.66 -8.16 10.83
N ALA A 114 20.97 -8.15 9.53
CA ALA A 114 22.34 -8.29 9.07
C ALA A 114 23.21 -7.04 9.28
N ARG A 115 22.62 -5.84 9.14
CA ARG A 115 23.39 -4.58 9.14
C ARG A 115 23.04 -3.61 10.26
N GLY A 116 21.93 -3.81 10.98
CA GLY A 116 21.48 -2.90 12.04
C GLY A 116 21.30 -1.46 11.58
N LEU A 117 20.87 -1.26 10.33
CA LEU A 117 20.76 0.07 9.70
C LEU A 117 19.47 0.78 10.06
N ALA A 118 18.38 0.05 10.24
CA ALA A 118 17.07 0.63 10.43
C ALA A 118 16.34 0.04 11.63
N TYR A 119 15.65 0.89 12.39
CA TYR A 119 14.72 0.44 13.42
C TYR A 119 13.51 -0.25 12.81
N SER A 120 12.99 0.31 11.73
CA SER A 120 11.91 -0.25 10.95
C SER A 120 12.21 -0.11 9.46
N ALA A 121 12.03 -1.18 8.70
CA ALA A 121 12.16 -1.19 7.26
C ALA A 121 11.12 -2.12 6.67
N TRP A 122 10.42 -1.67 5.64
CA TRP A 122 9.49 -2.47 4.87
C TRP A 122 9.40 -1.98 3.44
N ALA A 123 8.90 -2.84 2.56
CA ALA A 123 8.61 -2.54 1.18
C ALA A 123 7.33 -3.23 0.74
N GLY A 124 6.69 -2.73 -0.29
CA GLY A 124 5.53 -3.39 -0.85
C GLY A 124 5.20 -2.92 -2.25
N TYR A 125 4.70 -3.83 -3.04
CA TYR A 125 4.07 -3.57 -4.31
C TYR A 125 2.56 -3.52 -4.11
N TYR A 126 1.97 -2.35 -4.32
CA TYR A 126 0.60 -2.05 -3.93
C TYR A 126 -0.34 -2.11 -5.12
N THR A 127 -1.42 -2.83 -4.94
CA THR A 127 -2.59 -2.73 -5.82
C THR A 127 -3.40 -1.48 -5.48
N PRO A 128 -4.01 -0.82 -6.46
CA PRO A 128 -4.85 0.34 -6.21
C PRO A 128 -6.17 -0.03 -5.53
N GLU A 129 -6.87 0.97 -5.03
CA GLU A 129 -8.22 0.78 -4.47
C GLU A 129 -9.30 0.66 -5.54
N LYS A 130 -9.04 1.16 -6.76
CA LYS A 130 -10.00 1.17 -7.87
C LYS A 130 -9.35 0.66 -9.16
N LYS A 131 -10.15 0.00 -10.00
CA LYS A 131 -9.74 -0.63 -11.25
C LYS A 131 -8.88 0.24 -12.17
N ASN A 132 -9.17 1.52 -12.27
CA ASN A 132 -8.52 2.43 -13.23
C ASN A 132 -7.35 3.24 -12.62
N GLU A 133 -6.90 2.86 -11.44
CA GLU A 133 -5.74 3.47 -10.81
C GLU A 133 -4.49 2.63 -11.04
N PRO A 134 -3.29 3.23 -11.07
CA PRO A 134 -2.06 2.49 -11.25
C PRO A 134 -1.64 1.73 -10.00
N GLU A 135 -0.95 0.61 -10.22
CA GLU A 135 -0.13 -0.06 -9.22
C GLU A 135 1.10 0.80 -8.89
N TYR A 136 1.67 0.64 -7.71
CA TYR A 136 2.89 1.35 -7.33
C TYR A 136 3.73 0.54 -6.34
N PHE A 137 5.01 0.81 -6.32
CA PHE A 137 5.93 0.26 -5.33
C PHE A 137 6.34 1.33 -4.33
N CYS A 138 6.46 0.93 -3.07
CA CYS A 138 6.86 1.84 -2.01
C CYS A 138 7.73 1.11 -0.97
N THR A 139 8.78 1.80 -0.50
CA THR A 139 9.56 1.39 0.66
C THR A 139 9.36 2.36 1.81
N ASN A 140 9.64 1.94 3.01
CA ASN A 140 9.69 2.83 4.17
C ASN A 140 10.86 2.46 5.08
N ILE A 141 11.54 3.46 5.59
CA ILE A 141 12.66 3.30 6.51
C ILE A 141 12.49 4.30 7.66
N ILE A 142 12.75 3.80 8.87
CA ILE A 142 12.98 4.63 10.05
C ILE A 142 14.38 4.30 10.53
N SER A 143 15.30 5.27 10.44
CA SER A 143 16.72 5.08 10.74
C SER A 143 17.31 6.30 11.42
N GLN A 144 18.52 6.17 11.96
CA GLN A 144 19.32 7.30 12.41
C GLN A 144 19.79 8.14 11.22
N ASN A 145 19.97 9.43 11.43
CA ASN A 145 20.33 10.38 10.37
C ASN A 145 21.65 9.97 9.65
N ASP A 146 22.67 9.56 10.40
CA ASP A 146 23.97 9.17 9.89
C ASP A 146 23.96 7.85 9.10
N LYS A 147 22.94 6.99 9.30
CA LYS A 147 22.80 5.70 8.60
C LYS A 147 21.90 5.77 7.36
N MET A 148 21.27 6.90 7.11
CA MET A 148 20.31 7.02 6.02
C MET A 148 20.88 6.61 4.66
N MET A 149 22.08 7.08 4.31
CA MET A 149 22.67 6.77 3.01
C MET A 149 23.07 5.31 2.89
N ASP A 150 23.42 4.63 3.98
CA ASP A 150 23.65 3.18 4.00
C ASP A 150 22.34 2.43 3.76
N CYS A 151 21.24 2.89 4.37
CA CYS A 151 19.91 2.35 4.08
C CYS A 151 19.56 2.50 2.59
N VAL A 152 19.74 3.69 2.00
CA VAL A 152 19.50 3.95 0.58
C VAL A 152 20.29 3.00 -0.30
N ARG A 153 21.61 2.88 -0.06
CA ARG A 153 22.49 1.99 -0.84
C ARG A 153 22.05 0.54 -0.72
N THR A 154 21.75 0.08 0.49
CA THR A 154 21.33 -1.29 0.72
C THR A 154 19.99 -1.58 0.04
N PHE A 155 18.99 -0.68 0.18
CA PHE A 155 17.71 -0.85 -0.50
C PHE A 155 17.87 -0.91 -2.01
N ASN A 156 18.58 0.05 -2.60
CA ASN A 156 18.81 0.06 -4.04
C ASN A 156 19.49 -1.24 -4.50
N SER A 157 20.50 -1.72 -3.76
CA SER A 157 21.18 -2.97 -4.08
C SER A 157 20.26 -4.18 -4.09
N ILE A 158 19.39 -4.35 -3.06
CA ILE A 158 18.46 -5.50 -2.98
C ILE A 158 17.25 -5.36 -3.91
N MET A 159 16.92 -4.14 -4.34
CA MET A 159 15.89 -3.91 -5.37
C MET A 159 16.43 -4.15 -6.78
N ASP A 160 17.66 -3.73 -7.05
CA ASP A 160 18.31 -3.93 -8.35
C ASP A 160 18.70 -5.39 -8.59
N THR A 161 19.03 -6.11 -7.52
CA THR A 161 19.33 -7.54 -7.56
C THR A 161 18.71 -8.21 -6.34
N ILE A 162 17.49 -8.75 -6.53
CA ILE A 162 16.78 -9.42 -5.43
C ILE A 162 17.60 -10.62 -4.92
N PRO A 163 17.91 -10.69 -3.62
CA PRO A 163 18.55 -11.88 -3.03
C PRO A 163 17.73 -13.13 -3.29
N GLN A 164 18.38 -14.20 -3.74
CA GLN A 164 17.73 -15.45 -4.10
C GLN A 164 18.03 -16.52 -3.06
N SER A 165 16.96 -17.03 -2.42
CA SER A 165 17.02 -18.14 -1.48
C SER A 165 15.77 -19.00 -1.65
N GLU A 166 15.92 -20.17 -2.24
CA GLU A 166 14.82 -21.14 -2.41
C GLU A 166 14.17 -21.49 -1.05
N LYS A 167 14.98 -21.65 -0.02
CA LYS A 167 14.45 -21.93 1.34
C LYS A 167 13.58 -20.81 1.87
N ALA A 168 14.02 -19.55 1.75
CA ALA A 168 13.23 -18.39 2.18
C ALA A 168 11.98 -18.22 1.32
N PHE A 169 12.07 -18.47 0.01
CA PHE A 169 10.95 -18.44 -0.90
C PHE A 169 9.87 -19.48 -0.55
N GLU A 170 10.26 -20.73 -0.27
CA GLU A 170 9.31 -21.77 0.13
C GLU A 170 8.66 -21.46 1.50
N ILE A 171 9.42 -20.90 2.45
CA ILE A 171 8.85 -20.43 3.73
C ILE A 171 7.80 -19.35 3.49
N ALA A 172 8.09 -18.36 2.64
CA ALA A 172 7.17 -17.30 2.30
C ALA A 172 5.91 -17.83 1.60
N LYS A 173 6.08 -18.76 0.64
CA LYS A 173 4.96 -19.42 -0.06
C LYS A 173 4.05 -20.15 0.92
N GLN A 174 4.62 -20.95 1.82
CA GLN A 174 3.85 -21.66 2.83
C GLN A 174 3.16 -20.72 3.82
N ALA A 175 3.77 -19.60 4.15
CA ALA A 175 3.15 -18.58 4.99
C ALA A 175 1.88 -17.99 4.35
N VAL A 176 1.93 -17.67 3.04
CA VAL A 176 0.73 -17.20 2.31
C VAL A 176 -0.35 -18.28 2.28
N ILE A 177 0.01 -19.52 1.92
CA ILE A 177 -0.95 -20.64 1.85
C ILE A 177 -1.65 -20.82 3.20
N LYS A 178 -0.90 -20.95 4.30
CA LYS A 178 -1.45 -21.14 5.64
C LYS A 178 -2.31 -19.96 6.09
N ARG A 179 -1.92 -18.73 5.75
CA ARG A 179 -2.73 -17.54 6.05
C ARG A 179 -4.07 -17.59 5.33
N LEU A 180 -4.10 -17.95 4.04
CA LEU A 180 -5.35 -18.09 3.28
C LEU A 180 -6.22 -19.25 3.79
N GLU A 181 -5.63 -20.37 4.14
CA GLU A 181 -6.34 -21.53 4.74
C GLU A 181 -6.96 -21.20 6.10
N ALA A 182 -6.26 -20.40 6.91
CA ALA A 182 -6.74 -19.98 8.23
C ALA A 182 -7.76 -18.84 8.18
N GLN A 183 -7.74 -18.05 7.10
CA GLN A 183 -8.61 -16.87 6.97
C GLN A 183 -10.09 -17.29 6.92
N ARG A 184 -10.91 -16.58 7.69
CA ARG A 184 -12.36 -16.71 7.65
C ARG A 184 -12.99 -15.35 7.34
N THR A 185 -13.66 -15.28 6.20
CA THR A 185 -14.43 -14.09 5.82
C THR A 185 -15.83 -14.24 6.43
N THR A 186 -16.11 -13.49 7.47
CA THR A 186 -17.36 -13.59 8.23
C THR A 186 -18.01 -12.24 8.44
N LYS A 187 -19.31 -12.23 8.66
CA LYS A 187 -20.11 -11.03 9.03
C LYS A 187 -19.85 -9.86 8.06
N THR A 188 -19.53 -8.70 8.60
CA THR A 188 -19.27 -7.48 7.83
C THR A 188 -18.07 -7.60 6.87
N SER A 189 -17.11 -8.50 7.15
CA SER A 189 -15.98 -8.74 6.24
C SER A 189 -16.43 -9.25 4.87
N ILE A 190 -17.56 -9.97 4.79
CA ILE A 190 -18.15 -10.41 3.52
C ILE A 190 -18.60 -9.19 2.69
N ILE A 191 -19.26 -8.24 3.35
CA ILE A 191 -19.72 -6.99 2.70
C ILE A 191 -18.52 -6.20 2.15
N TYR A 192 -17.48 -6.01 2.97
CA TYR A 192 -16.28 -5.28 2.53
C TYR A 192 -15.51 -6.00 1.42
N ALA A 193 -15.41 -7.33 1.47
CA ALA A 193 -14.81 -8.11 0.39
C ALA A 193 -15.56 -7.91 -0.93
N TYR A 194 -16.89 -7.95 -0.90
CA TYR A 194 -17.74 -7.69 -2.05
C TYR A 194 -17.56 -6.26 -2.60
N LEU A 195 -17.62 -5.23 -1.73
CA LEU A 195 -17.43 -3.84 -2.13
C LEU A 195 -16.03 -3.59 -2.75
N ASN A 196 -15.00 -4.20 -2.18
CA ASN A 196 -13.64 -4.07 -2.70
C ASN A 196 -13.51 -4.76 -4.06
N ALA A 197 -14.11 -5.93 -4.24
CA ALA A 197 -14.16 -6.62 -5.52
C ALA A 197 -14.85 -5.75 -6.59
N GLN A 198 -16.00 -5.14 -6.27
CA GLN A 198 -16.69 -4.22 -7.18
C GLN A 198 -15.84 -3.01 -7.56
N LYS A 199 -15.15 -2.37 -6.59
CA LYS A 199 -14.24 -1.23 -6.86
C LYS A 199 -13.11 -1.60 -7.82
N LEU A 200 -12.62 -2.82 -7.72
CA LEU A 200 -11.57 -3.37 -8.59
C LEU A 200 -12.12 -3.93 -9.91
N GLY A 201 -13.45 -4.01 -10.07
CA GLY A 201 -14.11 -4.54 -11.26
C GLY A 201 -13.94 -6.05 -11.41
N ILE A 202 -13.87 -6.79 -10.31
CA ILE A 202 -13.84 -8.25 -10.26
C ILE A 202 -15.12 -8.79 -9.61
N ASP A 203 -15.57 -9.95 -10.03
CA ASP A 203 -16.80 -10.61 -9.57
C ASP A 203 -16.55 -12.00 -8.95
N TYR A 204 -15.30 -12.24 -8.54
CA TYR A 204 -14.84 -13.50 -7.95
C TYR A 204 -13.98 -13.23 -6.70
N ASP A 205 -13.76 -14.28 -5.92
CA ASP A 205 -12.84 -14.24 -4.77
C ASP A 205 -11.39 -14.26 -5.23
N ILE A 206 -10.71 -13.12 -5.09
CA ILE A 206 -9.29 -12.98 -5.46
C ILE A 206 -8.38 -13.90 -4.62
N ASN A 207 -8.75 -14.21 -3.37
CA ASN A 207 -7.99 -15.10 -2.52
C ASN A 207 -7.97 -16.54 -3.06
N LYS A 208 -9.07 -16.97 -3.69
CA LYS A 208 -9.13 -18.27 -4.39
C LYS A 208 -8.14 -18.31 -5.54
N VAL A 209 -8.10 -17.25 -6.37
CA VAL A 209 -7.16 -17.16 -7.50
C VAL A 209 -5.72 -17.17 -7.02
N ILE A 210 -5.42 -16.42 -5.94
CA ILE A 210 -4.09 -16.42 -5.33
C ILE A 210 -3.72 -17.82 -4.85
N TYR A 211 -4.59 -18.47 -4.07
CA TYR A 211 -4.34 -19.80 -3.50
C TYR A 211 -4.06 -20.86 -4.56
N GLU A 212 -4.87 -20.90 -5.63
CA GLU A 212 -4.71 -21.85 -6.73
C GLU A 212 -3.45 -21.60 -7.59
N ALA A 213 -2.96 -20.37 -7.65
CA ALA A 213 -1.77 -20.02 -8.42
C ALA A 213 -0.45 -20.25 -7.65
N LEU A 214 -0.45 -20.09 -6.32
CA LEU A 214 0.76 -20.15 -5.48
C LEU A 214 1.65 -21.37 -5.71
N PRO A 215 1.13 -22.62 -5.84
CA PRO A 215 1.97 -23.79 -6.08
C PRO A 215 2.80 -23.72 -7.36
N LYS A 216 2.38 -22.94 -8.35
CA LYS A 216 3.02 -22.81 -9.66
C LYS A 216 4.02 -21.66 -9.73
N ILE A 217 4.00 -20.73 -8.77
CA ILE A 217 4.92 -19.59 -8.73
C ILE A 217 6.29 -20.08 -8.27
N THR A 218 7.33 -19.66 -8.98
CA THR A 218 8.73 -19.97 -8.72
C THR A 218 9.50 -18.74 -8.24
N LEU A 219 10.68 -18.94 -7.64
CA LEU A 219 11.58 -17.85 -7.30
C LEU A 219 12.00 -17.06 -8.56
N GLN A 220 12.13 -17.70 -9.70
CA GLN A 220 12.48 -17.04 -10.96
C GLN A 220 11.35 -16.12 -11.46
N ASP A 221 10.10 -16.43 -11.18
CA ASP A 221 8.97 -15.52 -11.47
C ASP A 221 9.07 -14.24 -10.62
N LEU A 222 9.53 -14.32 -9.35
CA LEU A 222 9.80 -13.14 -8.53
C LEU A 222 10.99 -12.33 -9.03
N VAL A 223 12.05 -12.98 -9.47
CA VAL A 223 13.23 -12.31 -10.08
C VAL A 223 12.77 -11.53 -11.32
N LYS A 224 12.02 -12.18 -12.19
CA LYS A 224 11.46 -11.55 -13.39
C LYS A 224 10.55 -10.37 -13.03
N PHE A 225 9.63 -10.56 -12.09
CA PHE A 225 8.73 -9.51 -11.61
C PHE A 225 9.51 -8.29 -11.09
N THR A 226 10.56 -8.52 -10.29
CA THR A 226 11.41 -7.46 -9.73
C THR A 226 12.10 -6.69 -10.85
N ASN A 227 12.70 -7.39 -11.83
CA ASN A 227 13.38 -6.77 -12.97
C ASN A 227 12.44 -5.92 -13.83
N GLU A 228 11.21 -6.38 -14.05
CA GLU A 228 10.23 -5.67 -14.86
C GLU A 228 9.66 -4.42 -14.16
N ASN A 229 9.44 -4.48 -12.85
CA ASN A 229 8.63 -3.50 -12.14
C ASN A 229 9.40 -2.63 -11.14
N ILE A 230 10.62 -3.02 -10.70
CA ILE A 230 11.31 -2.38 -9.57
C ILE A 230 12.78 -2.10 -9.88
N ALA A 231 13.53 -3.12 -10.34
CA ALA A 231 14.97 -3.00 -10.57
C ALA A 231 15.30 -1.87 -11.55
N HIS A 232 16.29 -1.06 -11.18
CA HIS A 232 16.80 0.08 -11.99
C HIS A 232 15.73 1.10 -12.38
N LYS A 233 14.60 1.13 -11.67
CA LYS A 233 13.57 2.15 -11.90
C LYS A 233 13.93 3.46 -11.18
N PRO A 234 13.46 4.61 -11.67
CA PRO A 234 13.59 5.84 -10.93
C PRO A 234 12.69 5.85 -9.69
N PHE A 235 13.16 6.50 -8.63
CA PHE A 235 12.41 6.64 -7.39
C PHE A 235 12.24 8.11 -7.00
N ARG A 236 11.08 8.42 -6.42
CA ARG A 236 10.89 9.62 -5.62
C ARG A 236 11.23 9.28 -4.18
N TYR A 237 12.27 9.92 -3.65
CA TYR A 237 12.70 9.79 -2.26
C TYR A 237 12.02 10.89 -1.45
N ILE A 238 11.20 10.50 -0.50
CA ILE A 238 10.47 11.42 0.37
C ILE A 238 11.07 11.29 1.76
N ILE A 239 11.70 12.37 2.24
CA ILE A 239 12.48 12.37 3.47
C ILE A 239 11.87 13.38 4.44
N LEU A 240 11.57 12.92 5.64
CA LEU A 240 11.22 13.73 6.79
C LEU A 240 12.39 13.64 7.77
N GLY A 241 13.15 14.74 7.94
CA GLY A 241 14.35 14.75 8.77
C GLY A 241 14.98 16.13 8.93
N ASP A 242 16.01 16.22 9.77
CA ASP A 242 16.79 17.44 9.93
C ASP A 242 17.86 17.53 8.85
N GLU A 243 17.70 18.46 7.92
CA GLU A 243 18.60 18.65 6.78
C GLU A 243 20.07 18.84 7.20
N LYS A 244 20.33 19.42 8.39
CA LYS A 244 21.68 19.61 8.90
C LYS A 244 22.41 18.32 9.23
N GLU A 245 21.65 17.26 9.49
CA GLU A 245 22.13 15.93 9.84
C GLU A 245 22.16 14.99 8.61
N LEU A 246 21.72 15.45 7.44
CA LEU A 246 21.66 14.66 6.21
C LEU A 246 22.90 14.87 5.34
N ASP A 247 23.36 13.81 4.68
CA ASP A 247 24.38 13.92 3.61
C ASP A 247 23.74 14.48 2.32
N MET A 248 23.54 15.79 2.28
CA MET A 248 22.94 16.48 1.16
C MET A 248 23.71 16.27 -0.15
N LYS A 249 25.04 16.21 -0.09
CA LYS A 249 25.88 15.99 -1.29
C LYS A 249 25.65 14.60 -1.90
N ALA A 250 25.44 13.59 -1.06
CA ALA A 250 25.11 12.25 -1.55
C ALA A 250 23.69 12.18 -2.11
N LEU A 251 22.72 12.87 -1.51
CA LEU A 251 21.36 12.97 -2.02
C LEU A 251 21.30 13.67 -3.38
N GLU A 252 22.02 14.79 -3.55
CA GLU A 252 22.09 15.54 -4.81
C GLU A 252 22.66 14.72 -5.98
N LYS A 253 23.49 13.71 -5.68
CA LYS A 253 24.00 12.77 -6.71
C LYS A 253 22.92 11.77 -7.19
N ILE A 254 21.90 11.50 -6.37
CA ILE A 254 20.79 10.61 -6.73
C ILE A 254 19.81 11.34 -7.65
N GLY A 255 19.52 12.61 -7.35
CA GLY A 255 18.58 13.41 -8.14
C GLY A 255 18.39 14.83 -7.59
N PRO A 256 17.63 15.67 -8.29
CA PRO A 256 17.34 17.02 -7.84
C PRO A 256 16.59 17.01 -6.49
N VAL A 257 17.02 17.90 -5.59
CA VAL A 257 16.45 18.06 -4.26
C VAL A 257 15.44 19.20 -4.26
N LYS A 258 14.22 18.91 -3.83
CA LYS A 258 13.16 19.89 -3.57
C LYS A 258 12.80 19.86 -2.08
N ARG A 259 12.81 21.04 -1.46
CA ARG A 259 12.27 21.22 -0.10
C ARG A 259 10.78 21.46 -0.22
N VAL A 260 9.98 20.77 0.61
CA VAL A 260 8.52 20.91 0.65
C VAL A 260 8.11 21.49 1.99
N THR A 261 7.20 22.46 1.96
CA THR A 261 6.66 23.08 3.17
C THR A 261 5.42 22.35 3.66
N THR A 262 5.00 22.66 4.89
CA THR A 262 3.75 22.16 5.45
C THR A 262 2.55 22.57 4.60
N GLU A 263 2.56 23.80 4.09
CA GLU A 263 1.51 24.33 3.23
C GLU A 263 1.46 23.60 1.88
N GLU A 264 2.60 23.27 1.28
CA GLU A 264 2.65 22.47 0.05
C GLU A 264 2.14 21.03 0.27
N ILE A 265 2.40 20.44 1.45
CA ILE A 265 1.98 19.08 1.78
C ILE A 265 0.48 19.01 2.07
N PHE A 266 -0.04 19.92 2.89
CA PHE A 266 -1.40 19.86 3.39
C PHE A 266 -2.38 20.80 2.67
N GLY A 267 -1.87 21.79 1.92
CA GLY A 267 -2.68 22.73 1.14
C GLY A 267 -3.36 23.81 1.99
N TYR A 268 -2.84 24.10 3.19
CA TYR A 268 -3.29 25.17 4.09
C TYR A 268 -2.15 25.68 4.97
#